data_1e5dc0db41c9d9a995a377621d3ec307
#
_entry.id   1e5dc0db41c9d9a995a377621d3ec307
#
_cell.length_a   1.000
_cell.length_b   1.000
_cell.length_c   1.000
_cell.angle_alpha   90.00
_cell.angle_beta   90.00
_cell.angle_gamma   90.00
#
_symmetry.space_group_name_H-M   'P 1'
#
loop_
_entity.id
_entity.type
_entity.pdbx_description
1 polymer ?
#
loop_
_entity_poly.entity_id
_entity_poly.type
_entity_poly.pdbx_seq_one_letter_code
_entity_poly.pdbx_strand_id
1 'polypeptide(L)'
;MERIAPPVAASEETASRPLLRVSVALLLFLLILLLAAAMRFVQLGAIPLQEAEAEAALATWSYWHDPDAASAPLISPAYFTTATPIISLFGATDDIVRGDALTRLVPALAGLLIAVLLWSARDALGLAGSLAAAFLLAVSPVAALISRQAGGDALALLALVALFASALRFRLEGSPIWPVVATAALGFGLATSPLFYSGLLALVGAWLVQRRNSPAGSHDGERLDWRRLVLIAAAVFLGTATCLLLRPAGLGGAAAQLGDWLASFALPTDVRSFFAPVALLARYELAAVTLGAGALVWGLWRAYPLPRFLVAWYAAALVLLLAQPGQTANVVLVALPAYLLVGQWLQHAFRQPPGEATWGLFAFLLLTGVAVYFNGVRFVRLVAEQEDARGFALLLALLLAMAFVTVNLVHGWHAPGAFQGTLLALLVLLGAYGWSTGWWLTHRAANDPRTGLGQATDDDVRLLVEMLHEISYQTGSERYDLPLLSAVDTPALRWYLRQFNAVQFGETVPPGTTTTALITRLDGPAPSVDDYSGLDLGLLNVGVERAEQAPASAA
;
A
#
# COMPACT_ATOMS: atom_id res chain seq x y z
N MET A 1 75.33 41.04 18.90
CA MET A 1 74.38 40.80 19.99
C MET A 1 73.00 40.76 19.39
N GLU A 2 72.60 39.62 18.94
CA GLU A 2 71.29 39.35 18.34
C GLU A 2 70.32 38.93 19.46
N ARG A 3 69.25 39.68 19.68
CA ARG A 3 68.19 39.33 20.65
C ARG A 3 67.31 38.29 20.09
N ILE A 4 67.34 37.08 20.63
CA ILE A 4 66.40 35.98 20.36
C ILE A 4 65.05 36.36 21.00
N ALA A 5 64.00 36.48 20.16
CA ALA A 5 62.65 36.67 20.65
C ALA A 5 62.10 35.34 21.24
N PRO A 6 61.28 35.36 22.30
CA PRO A 6 60.72 34.17 22.91
C PRO A 6 59.64 33.55 21.95
N PRO A 7 59.44 32.23 22.01
CA PRO A 7 58.43 31.56 21.16
C PRO A 7 57.02 31.98 21.58
N VAL A 8 56.21 32.37 20.59
CA VAL A 8 54.78 32.62 20.71
C VAL A 8 54.10 31.31 21.12
N ALA A 9 53.47 31.32 22.30
CA ALA A 9 52.67 30.22 22.78
C ALA A 9 51.53 29.98 21.77
N ALA A 10 51.50 28.75 21.20
CA ALA A 10 50.39 28.28 20.40
C ALA A 10 49.14 28.26 21.29
N SER A 11 48.18 29.12 20.96
CA SER A 11 46.83 29.03 21.50
C SER A 11 46.23 27.67 21.13
N GLU A 12 45.99 26.83 22.14
CA GLU A 12 45.17 25.66 22.02
C GLU A 12 43.78 26.11 21.53
N GLU A 13 43.54 26.03 20.21
CA GLU A 13 42.20 26.02 19.65
C GLU A 13 41.50 24.80 20.27
N THR A 14 40.67 25.07 21.27
CA THR A 14 39.66 24.14 21.77
C THR A 14 38.81 23.73 20.54
N ALA A 15 39.14 22.57 19.97
CA ALA A 15 38.35 21.92 18.95
C ALA A 15 36.96 21.67 19.53
N SER A 16 36.06 22.62 19.34
CA SER A 16 34.64 22.45 19.61
C SER A 16 34.19 21.27 18.80
N ARG A 17 33.90 20.15 19.46
CA ARG A 17 33.30 18.95 18.85
C ARG A 17 32.11 19.45 18.03
N PRO A 18 32.01 19.10 16.73
CA PRO A 18 30.88 19.54 15.94
C PRO A 18 29.62 18.89 16.54
N LEU A 19 28.78 19.70 17.16
CA LEU A 19 27.42 19.32 17.48
C LEU A 19 26.82 18.76 16.16
N LEU A 20 26.27 17.55 16.18
CA LEU A 20 25.65 16.88 15.03
C LEU A 20 24.74 17.89 14.32
N ARG A 21 25.21 18.48 13.24
CA ARG A 21 24.38 19.36 12.39
C ARG A 21 23.46 18.46 11.57
N VAL A 22 22.30 18.14 12.14
CA VAL A 22 21.24 17.42 11.41
C VAL A 22 20.72 18.35 10.32
N SER A 23 20.84 17.95 9.07
CA SER A 23 20.32 18.76 7.96
C SER A 23 18.78 18.80 8.00
N VAL A 24 18.19 19.94 7.64
CA VAL A 24 16.71 20.10 7.54
C VAL A 24 16.10 19.02 6.65
N ALA A 25 16.81 18.64 5.59
CA ALA A 25 16.37 17.58 4.68
C ALA A 25 16.26 16.22 5.39
N LEU A 26 17.22 15.89 6.26
CA LEU A 26 17.16 14.65 7.04
C LEU A 26 16.02 14.71 8.08
N LEU A 27 15.78 15.85 8.71
CA LEU A 27 14.65 16.01 9.64
C LEU A 27 13.31 15.83 8.91
N LEU A 28 13.14 16.43 7.73
CA LEU A 28 11.94 16.25 6.91
C LEU A 28 11.76 14.79 6.49
N PHE A 29 12.84 14.12 6.10
CA PHE A 29 12.78 12.70 5.76
C PHE A 29 12.39 11.83 6.95
N LEU A 30 12.98 12.08 8.14
CA LEU A 30 12.62 11.37 9.37
C LEU A 30 11.15 11.60 9.76
N LEU A 31 10.63 12.81 9.55
CA LEU A 31 9.21 13.11 9.75
C LEU A 31 8.33 12.30 8.77
N ILE A 32 8.70 12.26 7.50
CA ILE A 32 8.00 11.44 6.48
C ILE A 32 8.05 9.96 6.87
N LEU A 33 9.18 9.47 7.34
CA LEU A 33 9.34 8.08 7.78
C LEU A 33 8.48 7.78 9.01
N LEU A 34 8.38 8.72 9.95
CA LEU A 34 7.50 8.62 11.11
C LEU A 34 6.01 8.58 10.69
N LEU A 35 5.60 9.44 9.76
CA LEU A 35 4.25 9.40 9.18
C LEU A 35 3.99 8.07 8.48
N ALA A 36 4.93 7.59 7.67
CA ALA A 36 4.83 6.29 7.01
C ALA A 36 4.70 5.15 8.02
N ALA A 37 5.49 5.18 9.10
CA ALA A 37 5.43 4.19 10.16
C ALA A 37 4.10 4.24 10.92
N ALA A 38 3.63 5.43 11.30
CA ALA A 38 2.36 5.60 12.00
C ALA A 38 1.20 5.03 11.19
N MET A 39 1.13 5.34 9.89
CA MET A 39 0.09 4.85 8.99
C MET A 39 0.07 3.32 8.87
N ARG A 40 1.24 2.66 8.98
CA ARG A 40 1.39 1.22 8.72
C ARG A 40 1.36 0.35 9.97
N PHE A 41 1.86 0.85 11.10
CA PHE A 41 2.05 0.03 12.29
C PHE A 41 1.04 0.30 13.42
N VAL A 42 0.44 1.50 13.47
CA VAL A 42 -0.53 1.81 14.53
C VAL A 42 -1.75 0.89 14.35
N GLN A 43 -2.12 0.18 15.41
CA GLN A 43 -3.27 -0.74 15.44
C GLN A 43 -3.27 -1.75 14.25
N LEU A 44 -2.12 -2.34 13.94
CA LEU A 44 -1.94 -3.21 12.78
C LEU A 44 -2.87 -4.45 12.80
N GLY A 45 -3.15 -5.01 13.98
CA GLY A 45 -4.05 -6.14 14.18
C GLY A 45 -5.48 -5.76 14.56
N ALA A 46 -5.87 -4.45 14.54
CA ALA A 46 -7.19 -4.05 15.04
C ALA A 46 -8.36 -4.61 14.21
N ILE A 47 -8.15 -4.78 12.90
CA ILE A 47 -9.18 -5.28 11.97
C ILE A 47 -8.94 -6.76 11.69
N PRO A 48 -9.98 -7.61 11.66
CA PRO A 48 -9.87 -9.02 11.30
C PRO A 48 -9.20 -9.24 9.94
N LEU A 49 -8.59 -10.41 9.76
CA LEU A 49 -8.02 -10.78 8.46
C LEU A 49 -9.15 -11.02 7.44
N GLN A 50 -8.96 -10.49 6.24
CA GLN A 50 -9.81 -10.82 5.10
C GLN A 50 -9.55 -12.27 4.64
N GLU A 51 -10.46 -12.85 3.86
CA GLU A 51 -10.34 -14.24 3.39
C GLU A 51 -8.99 -14.54 2.73
N ALA A 52 -8.54 -13.68 1.81
CA ALA A 52 -7.25 -13.85 1.14
C ALA A 52 -6.04 -13.68 2.08
N GLU A 53 -6.15 -12.79 3.08
CA GLU A 53 -5.12 -12.62 4.12
C GLU A 53 -5.05 -13.86 5.02
N ALA A 54 -6.21 -14.37 5.43
CA ALA A 54 -6.32 -15.55 6.28
C ALA A 54 -5.78 -16.80 5.58
N GLU A 55 -6.06 -16.96 4.30
CA GLU A 55 -5.51 -18.05 3.49
C GLU A 55 -3.97 -17.98 3.42
N ALA A 56 -3.41 -16.80 3.17
CA ALA A 56 -1.97 -16.60 3.19
C ALA A 56 -1.34 -16.85 4.58
N ALA A 57 -2.03 -16.43 5.65
CA ALA A 57 -1.61 -16.61 7.02
C ALA A 57 -1.68 -18.10 7.44
N LEU A 58 -2.76 -18.81 7.08
CA LEU A 58 -2.91 -20.25 7.32
C LEU A 58 -1.81 -21.06 6.63
N ALA A 59 -1.44 -20.71 5.40
CA ALA A 59 -0.37 -21.39 4.69
C ALA A 59 0.97 -21.32 5.45
N THR A 60 1.23 -20.18 6.14
CA THR A 60 2.44 -20.01 6.97
C THR A 60 2.34 -20.73 8.32
N TRP A 61 1.15 -20.74 8.93
CA TRP A 61 0.90 -21.40 10.21
C TRP A 61 0.91 -22.93 10.07
N SER A 62 0.17 -23.48 9.10
CA SER A 62 0.03 -24.91 8.87
C SER A 62 1.35 -25.59 8.49
N TYR A 63 2.30 -24.87 7.91
CA TYR A 63 3.61 -25.42 7.56
C TYR A 63 4.33 -26.10 8.75
N TRP A 64 4.13 -25.59 9.96
CA TRP A 64 4.76 -26.11 11.17
C TRP A 64 3.85 -27.01 12.00
N HIS A 65 2.53 -26.88 11.85
CA HIS A 65 1.55 -27.54 12.69
C HIS A 65 0.85 -28.70 11.99
N ASP A 66 0.80 -28.69 10.66
CA ASP A 66 0.15 -29.73 9.84
C ASP A 66 1.02 -30.05 8.62
N PRO A 67 1.88 -31.08 8.69
CA PRO A 67 2.73 -31.49 7.58
C PRO A 67 1.97 -31.88 6.31
N ASP A 68 0.73 -32.35 6.42
CA ASP A 68 -0.09 -32.78 5.28
C ASP A 68 -0.61 -31.56 4.48
N ALA A 69 -0.82 -30.41 5.14
CA ALA A 69 -1.16 -29.15 4.51
C ALA A 69 0.00 -28.54 3.69
N ALA A 70 1.22 -29.10 3.80
CA ALA A 70 2.39 -28.61 3.09
C ALA A 70 2.31 -28.78 1.56
N SER A 71 1.36 -29.53 1.03
CA SER A 71 1.15 -29.77 -0.41
C SER A 71 0.28 -28.71 -1.09
N ALA A 72 -0.46 -27.86 -0.35
CA ALA A 72 -1.33 -26.85 -0.92
C ALA A 72 -0.55 -25.76 -1.67
N PRO A 73 -1.06 -25.26 -2.81
CA PRO A 73 -0.42 -24.18 -3.54
C PRO A 73 -0.38 -22.90 -2.69
N LEU A 74 0.69 -22.12 -2.83
CA LEU A 74 0.87 -20.86 -2.09
C LEU A 74 0.30 -19.69 -2.89
N ILE A 75 -0.56 -18.88 -2.30
CA ILE A 75 -1.09 -17.66 -2.92
C ILE A 75 0.04 -16.65 -3.20
N SER A 76 0.98 -16.48 -2.26
CA SER A 76 2.14 -15.60 -2.43
C SER A 76 3.40 -16.28 -1.88
N PRO A 77 4.22 -16.91 -2.73
CA PRO A 77 5.44 -17.58 -2.28
C PRO A 77 6.42 -16.65 -1.58
N ALA A 78 6.58 -15.40 -2.06
CA ALA A 78 7.48 -14.44 -1.41
C ALA A 78 6.98 -14.00 -0.03
N TYR A 79 5.67 -13.81 0.12
CA TYR A 79 5.08 -13.55 1.44
C TYR A 79 5.32 -14.73 2.37
N PHE A 80 4.99 -15.95 1.92
CA PHE A 80 5.23 -17.16 2.70
C PHE A 80 6.69 -17.26 3.17
N THR A 81 7.65 -17.10 2.26
CA THR A 81 9.08 -17.20 2.57
C THR A 81 9.54 -16.16 3.59
N THR A 82 8.99 -14.96 3.55
CA THR A 82 9.40 -13.85 4.43
C THR A 82 8.62 -13.82 5.74
N ALA A 83 7.36 -14.24 5.76
CA ALA A 83 6.50 -14.21 6.94
C ALA A 83 6.64 -15.46 7.82
N THR A 84 6.89 -16.64 7.22
CA THR A 84 7.00 -17.92 7.96
C THR A 84 8.00 -17.87 9.12
N PRO A 85 9.24 -17.34 8.99
CA PRO A 85 10.15 -17.25 10.12
C PRO A 85 9.62 -16.39 11.29
N ILE A 86 8.89 -15.32 10.97
CA ILE A 86 8.31 -14.44 11.99
C ILE A 86 7.14 -15.13 12.69
N ILE A 87 6.24 -15.74 11.92
CA ILE A 87 5.08 -16.44 12.46
C ILE A 87 5.50 -17.67 13.27
N SER A 88 6.53 -18.42 12.83
CA SER A 88 7.01 -19.58 13.59
C SER A 88 7.67 -19.20 14.92
N LEU A 89 8.34 -18.04 14.99
CA LEU A 89 9.02 -17.59 16.21
C LEU A 89 8.08 -16.89 17.21
N PHE A 90 7.08 -16.17 16.72
CA PHE A 90 6.26 -15.26 17.52
C PHE A 90 4.75 -15.52 17.43
N GLY A 91 4.32 -16.40 16.50
CA GLY A 91 2.91 -16.64 16.19
C GLY A 91 2.16 -17.51 17.19
N ALA A 92 2.87 -18.25 18.06
CA ALA A 92 2.27 -19.00 19.17
C ALA A 92 1.81 -18.03 20.27
N THR A 93 0.74 -17.29 20.00
CA THR A 93 0.14 -16.31 20.92
C THR A 93 -1.35 -16.59 21.05
N ASP A 94 -1.84 -16.54 22.28
CA ASP A 94 -3.26 -16.65 22.59
C ASP A 94 -4.03 -15.36 22.22
N ASP A 95 -3.31 -14.27 22.01
CA ASP A 95 -3.89 -12.97 21.62
C ASP A 95 -4.13 -12.93 20.11
N ILE A 96 -5.41 -12.97 19.73
CA ILE A 96 -5.87 -12.95 18.34
C ILE A 96 -5.38 -11.68 17.63
N VAL A 97 -5.49 -10.52 18.27
CA VAL A 97 -5.10 -9.21 17.70
C VAL A 97 -3.61 -9.17 17.41
N ARG A 98 -2.80 -9.74 18.31
CA ARG A 98 -1.35 -9.88 18.12
C ARG A 98 -1.02 -10.87 17.01
N GLY A 99 -1.76 -11.96 16.90
CA GLY A 99 -1.63 -12.92 15.81
C GLY A 99 -1.87 -12.27 14.45
N ASP A 100 -2.96 -11.51 14.31
CA ASP A 100 -3.29 -10.77 13.10
C ASP A 100 -2.24 -9.69 12.78
N ALA A 101 -1.70 -9.00 13.79
CA ALA A 101 -0.63 -8.01 13.61
C ALA A 101 0.68 -8.64 13.09
N LEU A 102 1.03 -9.84 13.57
CA LEU A 102 2.24 -10.53 13.15
C LEU A 102 2.20 -10.95 11.68
N THR A 103 1.02 -11.38 11.17
CA THR A 103 0.87 -11.72 9.75
C THR A 103 1.09 -10.51 8.83
N ARG A 104 0.71 -9.30 9.28
CA ARG A 104 0.82 -8.04 8.54
C ARG A 104 2.17 -7.33 8.70
N LEU A 105 3.04 -7.82 9.59
CA LEU A 105 4.31 -7.16 9.93
C LEU A 105 5.24 -7.03 8.71
N VAL A 106 5.39 -8.09 7.92
CA VAL A 106 6.26 -8.10 6.72
C VAL A 106 5.79 -7.10 5.67
N PRO A 107 4.53 -7.08 5.23
CA PRO A 107 4.01 -6.06 4.32
C PRO A 107 4.15 -4.63 4.87
N ALA A 108 3.96 -4.41 6.17
CA ALA A 108 4.13 -3.11 6.80
C ALA A 108 5.59 -2.62 6.74
N LEU A 109 6.54 -3.50 7.00
CA LEU A 109 7.97 -3.21 6.84
C LEU A 109 8.33 -2.93 5.39
N ALA A 110 7.79 -3.69 4.43
CA ALA A 110 7.99 -3.45 3.01
C ALA A 110 7.50 -2.05 2.61
N GLY A 111 6.30 -1.64 3.06
CA GLY A 111 5.76 -0.32 2.83
C GLY A 111 6.61 0.82 3.42
N LEU A 112 7.25 0.61 4.57
CA LEU A 112 8.19 1.57 5.16
C LEU A 112 9.49 1.66 4.36
N LEU A 113 10.05 0.53 3.92
CA LEU A 113 11.28 0.47 3.13
C LEU A 113 11.16 1.18 1.77
N ILE A 114 9.96 1.29 1.20
CA ILE A 114 9.72 2.05 -0.03
C ILE A 114 10.14 3.51 0.15
N ALA A 115 9.82 4.16 1.27
CA ALA A 115 10.23 5.53 1.57
C ALA A 115 11.77 5.65 1.67
N VAL A 116 12.43 4.64 2.26
CA VAL A 116 13.90 4.58 2.37
C VAL A 116 14.54 4.44 0.98
N LEU A 117 13.99 3.60 0.11
CA LEU A 117 14.48 3.44 -1.26
C LEU A 117 14.35 4.73 -2.08
N LEU A 118 13.24 5.46 -1.94
CA LEU A 118 13.06 6.76 -2.61
C LEU A 118 14.06 7.80 -2.10
N TRP A 119 14.33 7.83 -0.80
CA TRP A 119 15.39 8.66 -0.24
C TRP A 119 16.77 8.28 -0.77
N SER A 120 17.05 7.00 -0.92
CA SER A 120 18.31 6.53 -1.51
C SER A 120 18.52 6.99 -2.95
N ALA A 121 17.43 7.22 -3.71
CA ALA A 121 17.45 7.70 -5.08
C ALA A 121 17.45 9.24 -5.22
N ARG A 122 17.66 10.00 -4.12
CA ARG A 122 17.61 11.48 -4.09
C ARG A 122 18.60 12.15 -5.04
N ASP A 123 19.74 11.50 -5.32
CA ASP A 123 20.76 12.06 -6.21
C ASP A 123 20.26 12.08 -7.68
N ALA A 124 19.38 11.16 -8.04
CA ALA A 124 18.73 11.08 -9.36
C ALA A 124 17.43 11.91 -9.42
N LEU A 125 16.61 11.83 -8.38
CA LEU A 125 15.31 12.49 -8.31
C LEU A 125 15.41 13.95 -7.88
N GLY A 126 16.54 14.35 -7.31
CA GLY A 126 16.70 15.62 -6.59
C GLY A 126 16.12 15.53 -5.17
N LEU A 127 16.62 16.40 -4.30
CA LEU A 127 16.25 16.39 -2.88
C LEU A 127 14.76 16.67 -2.66
N ALA A 128 14.25 17.76 -3.23
CA ALA A 128 12.83 18.11 -3.14
C ALA A 128 11.94 17.06 -3.82
N GLY A 129 12.42 16.48 -4.93
CA GLY A 129 11.72 15.45 -5.68
C GLY A 129 11.56 14.15 -4.89
N SER A 130 12.63 13.67 -4.26
CA SER A 130 12.59 12.46 -3.44
C SER A 130 11.75 12.62 -2.18
N LEU A 131 11.84 13.78 -1.50
CA LEU A 131 11.02 14.08 -0.33
C LEU A 131 9.53 14.14 -0.67
N ALA A 132 9.16 14.80 -1.78
CA ALA A 132 7.76 14.90 -2.21
C ALA A 132 7.19 13.53 -2.61
N ALA A 133 7.93 12.73 -3.37
CA ALA A 133 7.50 11.39 -3.76
C ALA A 133 7.38 10.47 -2.54
N ALA A 134 8.36 10.51 -1.62
CA ALA A 134 8.32 9.74 -0.37
C ALA A 134 7.15 10.18 0.52
N PHE A 135 6.87 11.49 0.64
CA PHE A 135 5.74 12.02 1.40
C PHE A 135 4.40 11.55 0.82
N LEU A 136 4.18 11.71 -0.48
CA LEU A 136 2.93 11.31 -1.12
C LEU A 136 2.69 9.80 -1.01
N LEU A 137 3.72 8.96 -1.19
CA LEU A 137 3.61 7.51 -0.98
C LEU A 137 3.44 7.12 0.50
N ALA A 138 4.03 7.88 1.43
CA ALA A 138 3.84 7.66 2.85
C ALA A 138 2.38 7.83 3.27
N VAL A 139 1.70 8.84 2.71
CA VAL A 139 0.30 9.19 3.03
C VAL A 139 -0.71 8.66 2.01
N SER A 140 -0.28 7.92 0.98
CA SER A 140 -1.16 7.31 -0.03
C SER A 140 -2.09 6.28 0.61
N PRO A 141 -3.42 6.42 0.48
CA PRO A 141 -4.39 5.50 1.08
C PRO A 141 -4.23 4.06 0.59
N VAL A 142 -4.07 3.86 -0.71
CA VAL A 142 -3.97 2.51 -1.29
C VAL A 142 -2.61 1.89 -0.97
N ALA A 143 -1.50 2.65 -1.00
CA ALA A 143 -0.19 2.14 -0.59
C ALA A 143 -0.17 1.79 0.91
N ALA A 144 -0.88 2.52 1.76
CA ALA A 144 -1.04 2.18 3.17
C ALA A 144 -1.87 0.91 3.34
N LEU A 145 -2.99 0.78 2.62
CA LEU A 145 -3.87 -0.39 2.68
C LEU A 145 -3.12 -1.68 2.32
N ILE A 146 -2.48 -1.75 1.14
CA ILE A 146 -1.74 -2.95 0.72
C ILE A 146 -0.57 -3.29 1.66
N SER A 147 0.00 -2.26 2.33
CA SER A 147 1.06 -2.47 3.33
C SER A 147 0.55 -3.01 4.67
N ARG A 148 -0.77 -3.01 4.86
CA ARG A 148 -1.43 -3.53 6.08
C ARG A 148 -2.20 -4.83 5.82
N GLN A 149 -2.08 -5.40 4.63
CA GLN A 149 -2.70 -6.67 4.25
C GLN A 149 -1.64 -7.77 4.22
N ALA A 150 -1.96 -8.92 4.82
CA ALA A 150 -1.11 -10.11 4.76
C ALA A 150 -1.12 -10.68 3.34
N GLY A 151 -0.04 -10.41 2.58
CA GLY A 151 0.05 -10.83 1.19
C GLY A 151 1.27 -10.27 0.46
N GLY A 152 1.32 -10.47 -0.84
CA GLY A 152 2.46 -10.15 -1.69
C GLY A 152 2.49 -8.73 -2.26
N ASP A 153 1.39 -7.95 -2.19
CA ASP A 153 1.27 -6.69 -2.94
C ASP A 153 2.24 -5.60 -2.49
N ALA A 154 2.42 -5.44 -1.17
CA ALA A 154 3.42 -4.51 -0.64
C ALA A 154 4.85 -4.91 -1.00
N LEU A 155 5.12 -6.22 -1.04
CA LEU A 155 6.41 -6.78 -1.47
C LEU A 155 6.64 -6.55 -2.97
N ALA A 156 5.58 -6.68 -3.78
CA ALA A 156 5.60 -6.38 -5.20
C ALA A 156 5.95 -4.91 -5.46
N LEU A 157 5.28 -4.00 -4.73
CA LEU A 157 5.56 -2.57 -4.84
C LEU A 157 6.99 -2.24 -4.39
N LEU A 158 7.48 -2.85 -3.31
CA LEU A 158 8.87 -2.70 -2.86
C LEU A 158 9.86 -3.15 -3.94
N ALA A 159 9.62 -4.32 -4.55
CA ALA A 159 10.46 -4.85 -5.62
C ALA A 159 10.48 -3.94 -6.86
N LEU A 160 9.33 -3.38 -7.27
CA LEU A 160 9.22 -2.41 -8.37
C LEU A 160 10.01 -1.13 -8.09
N VAL A 161 9.88 -0.58 -6.88
CA VAL A 161 10.63 0.63 -6.47
C VAL A 161 12.12 0.34 -6.38
N ALA A 162 12.53 -0.84 -5.86
CA ALA A 162 13.92 -1.25 -5.81
C ALA A 162 14.52 -1.39 -7.21
N LEU A 163 13.77 -1.98 -8.15
CA LEU A 163 14.17 -2.12 -9.55
C LEU A 163 14.36 -0.75 -10.22
N PHE A 164 13.40 0.16 -10.03
CA PHE A 164 13.46 1.52 -10.55
C PHE A 164 14.62 2.33 -9.93
N ALA A 165 14.75 2.34 -8.61
CA ALA A 165 15.79 3.06 -7.89
C ALA A 165 17.21 2.55 -8.28
N SER A 166 17.37 1.22 -8.42
CA SER A 166 18.61 0.61 -8.84
C SER A 166 18.98 1.00 -10.27
N ALA A 167 18.00 1.05 -11.19
CA ALA A 167 18.22 1.49 -12.57
C ALA A 167 18.65 2.96 -12.62
N LEU A 168 18.09 3.83 -11.79
CA LEU A 168 18.49 5.24 -11.68
C LEU A 168 19.91 5.37 -11.13
N ARG A 169 20.22 4.66 -10.06
CA ARG A 169 21.55 4.67 -9.45
C ARG A 169 22.62 4.12 -10.39
N PHE A 170 22.33 3.05 -11.11
CA PHE A 170 23.26 2.53 -12.11
C PHE A 170 23.59 3.57 -13.18
N ARG A 171 22.61 4.34 -13.64
CA ARG A 171 22.84 5.41 -14.62
C ARG A 171 23.70 6.57 -14.08
N LEU A 172 23.69 6.82 -12.77
CA LEU A 172 24.46 7.89 -12.15
C LEU A 172 25.88 7.45 -11.76
N GLU A 173 25.98 6.28 -11.14
CA GLU A 173 27.22 5.82 -10.49
C GLU A 173 28.01 4.84 -11.35
N GLY A 174 27.37 4.17 -12.33
CA GLY A 174 28.01 3.12 -13.14
C GLY A 174 28.41 1.87 -12.36
N SER A 175 28.13 1.78 -11.06
CA SER A 175 28.58 0.70 -10.19
C SER A 175 27.87 -0.63 -10.52
N PRO A 176 28.61 -1.75 -10.65
CA PRO A 176 28.05 -3.06 -11.00
C PRO A 176 27.14 -3.67 -9.93
N ILE A 177 27.09 -3.09 -8.73
CA ILE A 177 26.18 -3.54 -7.65
C ILE A 177 24.71 -3.28 -7.99
N TRP A 178 24.41 -2.16 -8.68
CA TRP A 178 23.03 -1.78 -8.96
C TRP A 178 22.31 -2.71 -9.93
N PRO A 179 22.92 -3.20 -11.04
CA PRO A 179 22.34 -4.27 -11.85
C PRO A 179 22.10 -5.56 -11.06
N VAL A 180 22.96 -5.91 -10.11
CA VAL A 180 22.77 -7.07 -9.23
C VAL A 180 21.55 -6.87 -8.34
N VAL A 181 21.41 -5.68 -7.71
CA VAL A 181 20.23 -5.35 -6.88
C VAL A 181 18.96 -5.34 -7.73
N ALA A 182 19.01 -4.77 -8.94
CA ALA A 182 17.86 -4.75 -9.85
C ALA A 182 17.42 -6.17 -10.23
N THR A 183 18.35 -7.04 -10.57
CA THR A 183 18.02 -8.43 -10.94
C THR A 183 17.57 -9.27 -9.76
N ALA A 184 18.10 -9.03 -8.56
CA ALA A 184 17.60 -9.64 -7.33
C ALA A 184 16.17 -9.18 -7.03
N ALA A 185 15.87 -7.86 -7.16
CA ALA A 185 14.52 -7.32 -7.01
C ALA A 185 13.56 -7.90 -8.06
N LEU A 186 14.02 -8.11 -9.30
CA LEU A 186 13.24 -8.78 -10.34
C LEU A 186 12.90 -10.22 -9.94
N GLY A 187 13.91 -11.02 -9.55
CA GLY A 187 13.70 -12.42 -9.15
C GLY A 187 12.77 -12.54 -7.94
N PHE A 188 12.94 -11.69 -6.92
CA PHE A 188 12.05 -11.62 -5.76
C PHE A 188 10.63 -11.22 -6.16
N GLY A 189 10.50 -10.18 -6.98
CA GLY A 189 9.20 -9.65 -7.43
C GLY A 189 8.34 -10.68 -8.17
N LEU A 190 8.96 -11.53 -9.00
CA LEU A 190 8.26 -12.60 -9.73
C LEU A 190 7.56 -13.63 -8.82
N ALA A 191 7.93 -13.71 -7.54
CA ALA A 191 7.32 -14.60 -6.57
C ALA A 191 6.34 -13.88 -5.60
N THR A 192 6.04 -12.58 -5.81
CA THR A 192 5.24 -11.78 -4.87
C THR A 192 3.74 -11.84 -5.13
N SER A 193 3.26 -11.22 -6.20
CA SER A 193 1.83 -11.13 -6.55
C SER A 193 1.61 -10.70 -8.00
N PRO A 194 0.38 -10.83 -8.53
CA PRO A 194 -0.01 -10.32 -9.86
C PRO A 194 0.28 -8.83 -10.07
N LEU A 195 0.27 -8.03 -9.01
CA LEU A 195 0.63 -6.60 -9.04
C LEU A 195 2.03 -6.37 -9.61
N PHE A 196 3.00 -7.24 -9.30
CA PHE A 196 4.36 -7.12 -9.81
C PHE A 196 4.42 -7.26 -11.33
N TYR A 197 3.69 -8.23 -11.90
CA TYR A 197 3.68 -8.45 -13.35
C TYR A 197 3.09 -7.24 -14.10
N SER A 198 2.00 -6.66 -13.59
CA SER A 198 1.40 -5.44 -14.13
C SER A 198 2.36 -4.25 -14.04
N GLY A 199 3.00 -4.05 -12.88
CA GLY A 199 3.99 -2.99 -12.68
C GLY A 199 5.23 -3.15 -13.56
N LEU A 200 5.73 -4.39 -13.72
CA LEU A 200 6.85 -4.69 -14.59
C LEU A 200 6.51 -4.43 -16.06
N LEU A 201 5.30 -4.83 -16.50
CA LEU A 201 4.82 -4.57 -17.85
C LEU A 201 4.75 -3.06 -18.14
N ALA A 202 4.25 -2.26 -17.18
CA ALA A 202 4.22 -0.81 -17.29
C ALA A 202 5.64 -0.19 -17.37
N LEU A 203 6.57 -0.67 -16.55
CA LEU A 203 7.97 -0.24 -16.56
C LEU A 203 8.67 -0.57 -17.89
N VAL A 204 8.51 -1.80 -18.38
CA VAL A 204 9.08 -2.24 -19.65
C VAL A 204 8.46 -1.46 -20.81
N GLY A 205 7.14 -1.24 -20.80
CA GLY A 205 6.46 -0.41 -21.79
C GLY A 205 7.03 1.02 -21.85
N ALA A 206 7.20 1.65 -20.69
CA ALA A 206 7.80 2.98 -20.59
C ALA A 206 9.25 3.01 -21.11
N TRP A 207 10.03 1.98 -20.77
CA TRP A 207 11.41 1.85 -21.25
C TRP A 207 11.49 1.69 -22.77
N LEU A 208 10.61 0.88 -23.37
CA LEU A 208 10.55 0.69 -24.82
C LEU A 208 10.19 1.98 -25.55
N VAL A 209 9.20 2.74 -25.03
CA VAL A 209 8.83 4.05 -25.58
C VAL A 209 10.02 5.01 -25.54
N GLN A 210 10.73 5.05 -24.41
CA GLN A 210 11.90 5.92 -24.26
C GLN A 210 13.05 5.50 -25.18
N ARG A 211 13.32 4.20 -25.30
CA ARG A 211 14.38 3.68 -26.16
C ARG A 211 14.18 4.07 -27.63
N ARG A 212 12.93 4.04 -28.11
CA ARG A 212 12.60 4.45 -29.50
C ARG A 212 12.87 5.93 -29.74
N ASN A 213 12.76 6.76 -28.71
CA ASN A 213 12.88 8.22 -28.79
C ASN A 213 14.28 8.74 -28.43
N SER A 214 15.20 7.88 -28.00
CA SER A 214 16.59 8.25 -27.72
C SER A 214 17.48 7.85 -28.90
N PRO A 215 18.29 8.79 -29.46
CA PRO A 215 19.26 8.43 -30.49
C PRO A 215 20.22 7.39 -29.93
N ALA A 216 20.60 6.43 -30.76
CA ALA A 216 21.58 5.39 -30.44
C ALA A 216 22.95 6.06 -30.20
N GLY A 217 23.22 6.47 -28.98
CA GLY A 217 24.43 7.12 -28.52
C GLY A 217 25.04 6.34 -27.38
N SER A 218 26.08 5.55 -27.72
CA SER A 218 27.25 5.21 -26.91
C SER A 218 27.05 5.11 -25.39
N HIS A 219 26.65 3.95 -24.93
CA HIS A 219 27.16 3.45 -23.68
C HIS A 219 28.18 2.35 -24.04
N ASP A 220 29.43 2.73 -24.26
CA ASP A 220 30.59 1.90 -24.03
C ASP A 220 30.76 1.67 -22.52
N GLY A 221 29.64 1.33 -21.85
CA GLY A 221 29.63 0.88 -20.48
C GLY A 221 30.11 -0.58 -20.43
N GLU A 222 30.86 -0.92 -19.40
CA GLU A 222 31.25 -2.28 -19.04
C GLU A 222 30.21 -3.29 -19.52
N ARG A 223 30.68 -4.29 -20.30
CA ARG A 223 29.79 -5.33 -20.82
C ARG A 223 29.18 -6.05 -19.63
N LEU A 224 27.94 -5.68 -19.30
CA LEU A 224 27.17 -6.35 -18.27
C LEU A 224 27.13 -7.83 -18.58
N ASP A 225 27.65 -8.65 -17.68
CA ASP A 225 27.56 -10.09 -17.81
C ASP A 225 26.11 -10.54 -17.59
N TRP A 226 25.32 -10.45 -18.67
CA TRP A 226 23.89 -10.77 -18.65
C TRP A 226 23.61 -12.20 -18.16
N ARG A 227 24.56 -13.15 -18.37
CA ARG A 227 24.43 -14.53 -17.87
C ARG A 227 24.44 -14.56 -16.35
N ARG A 228 25.37 -13.83 -15.74
CA ARG A 228 25.45 -13.68 -14.29
C ARG A 228 24.17 -13.03 -13.74
N LEU A 229 23.66 -11.99 -14.39
CA LEU A 229 22.44 -11.30 -13.95
C LEU A 229 21.21 -12.20 -14.03
N VAL A 230 21.04 -12.95 -15.13
CA VAL A 230 19.95 -13.94 -15.26
C VAL A 230 20.05 -15.04 -14.22
N LEU A 231 21.26 -15.54 -13.92
CA LEU A 231 21.46 -16.54 -12.88
C LEU A 231 21.10 -16.01 -11.49
N ILE A 232 21.43 -14.74 -11.19
CA ILE A 232 21.05 -14.10 -9.92
C ILE A 232 19.51 -13.97 -9.83
N ALA A 233 18.85 -13.48 -10.89
CA ALA A 233 17.38 -13.39 -10.90
C ALA A 233 16.73 -14.77 -10.70
N ALA A 234 17.21 -15.78 -11.41
CA ALA A 234 16.72 -17.16 -11.29
C ALA A 234 16.97 -17.75 -9.90
N ALA A 235 18.16 -17.54 -9.33
CA ALA A 235 18.49 -18.02 -7.99
C ALA A 235 17.63 -17.37 -6.91
N VAL A 236 17.41 -16.04 -6.99
CA VAL A 236 16.53 -15.33 -6.06
C VAL A 236 15.08 -15.76 -6.24
N PHE A 237 14.60 -15.89 -7.48
CA PHE A 237 13.25 -16.39 -7.76
C PHE A 237 13.05 -17.81 -7.20
N LEU A 238 13.95 -18.74 -7.52
CA LEU A 238 13.86 -20.11 -7.02
C LEU A 238 13.94 -20.15 -5.49
N GLY A 239 14.86 -19.40 -4.89
CA GLY A 239 15.00 -19.34 -3.44
C GLY A 239 13.73 -18.80 -2.76
N THR A 240 13.12 -17.74 -3.30
CA THR A 240 11.89 -17.18 -2.73
C THR A 240 10.65 -18.01 -3.05
N ALA A 241 10.53 -18.54 -4.27
CA ALA A 241 9.39 -19.35 -4.67
C ALA A 241 9.34 -20.70 -3.92
N THR A 242 10.51 -21.26 -3.57
CA THR A 242 10.59 -22.57 -2.90
C THR A 242 10.93 -22.49 -1.41
N CYS A 243 10.87 -21.33 -0.79
CA CYS A 243 11.30 -21.12 0.60
C CYS A 243 12.70 -21.72 0.85
N LEU A 244 13.68 -21.28 0.07
CA LEU A 244 15.07 -21.77 0.09
C LEU A 244 15.18 -23.30 -0.13
N LEU A 245 14.39 -23.83 -1.06
CA LEU A 245 14.27 -25.25 -1.44
C LEU A 245 13.55 -26.14 -0.40
N LEU A 246 13.04 -25.59 0.68
CA LEU A 246 12.31 -26.34 1.68
C LEU A 246 10.87 -26.73 1.23
N ARG A 247 10.28 -25.94 0.31
CA ARG A 247 8.91 -26.17 -0.18
C ARG A 247 8.82 -26.03 -1.72
N PRO A 248 9.13 -27.09 -2.48
CA PRO A 248 9.09 -27.05 -3.96
C PRO A 248 7.71 -26.72 -4.54
N ALA A 249 6.61 -27.06 -3.83
CA ALA A 249 5.24 -26.77 -4.20
C ALA A 249 4.98 -25.24 -4.41
N GLY A 250 5.79 -24.37 -3.83
CA GLY A 250 5.71 -22.93 -4.04
C GLY A 250 5.93 -22.48 -5.49
N LEU A 251 6.62 -23.27 -6.32
CA LEU A 251 6.71 -23.03 -7.77
C LEU A 251 5.34 -23.13 -8.45
N GLY A 252 4.48 -24.04 -7.98
CA GLY A 252 3.09 -24.14 -8.45
C GLY A 252 2.31 -22.87 -8.11
N GLY A 253 2.50 -22.30 -6.92
CA GLY A 253 1.91 -21.03 -6.52
C GLY A 253 2.35 -19.86 -7.40
N ALA A 254 3.66 -19.76 -7.71
CA ALA A 254 4.15 -18.72 -8.62
C ALA A 254 3.59 -18.89 -10.06
N ALA A 255 3.43 -20.12 -10.53
CA ALA A 255 2.78 -20.39 -11.82
C ALA A 255 1.28 -20.04 -11.80
N ALA A 256 0.56 -20.35 -10.71
CA ALA A 256 -0.84 -19.98 -10.53
C ALA A 256 -1.01 -18.44 -10.55
N GLN A 257 -0.18 -17.69 -9.85
CA GLN A 257 -0.20 -16.22 -9.88
C GLN A 257 -0.05 -15.65 -11.30
N LEU A 258 0.81 -16.24 -12.13
CA LEU A 258 0.94 -15.82 -13.53
C LEU A 258 -0.33 -16.15 -14.32
N GLY A 259 -0.97 -17.30 -14.07
CA GLY A 259 -2.26 -17.67 -14.63
C GLY A 259 -3.36 -16.68 -14.24
N ASP A 260 -3.47 -16.35 -12.95
CA ASP A 260 -4.44 -15.39 -12.42
C ASP A 260 -4.21 -13.99 -12.99
N TRP A 261 -2.95 -13.59 -13.14
CA TRP A 261 -2.61 -12.33 -13.79
C TRP A 261 -3.05 -12.28 -15.23
N LEU A 262 -2.82 -13.36 -16.01
CA LEU A 262 -3.31 -13.44 -17.39
C LEU A 262 -4.84 -13.45 -17.47
N ALA A 263 -5.50 -14.15 -16.56
CA ALA A 263 -6.96 -14.21 -16.47
C ALA A 263 -7.59 -12.88 -16.01
N SER A 264 -6.83 -11.99 -15.35
CA SER A 264 -7.31 -10.70 -14.87
C SER A 264 -7.55 -9.67 -15.99
N PHE A 265 -7.01 -9.91 -17.19
CA PHE A 265 -7.29 -9.07 -18.35
C PHE A 265 -8.70 -9.32 -18.85
N ALA A 266 -9.55 -8.32 -18.66
CA ALA A 266 -10.95 -8.36 -19.10
C ALA A 266 -11.31 -7.05 -19.80
N LEU A 267 -12.05 -7.17 -20.90
CA LEU A 267 -12.67 -5.99 -21.49
C LEU A 267 -13.92 -5.65 -20.67
N PRO A 268 -14.06 -4.39 -20.21
CA PRO A 268 -15.25 -3.97 -19.48
C PRO A 268 -16.49 -4.18 -20.35
N THR A 269 -17.49 -4.87 -19.81
CA THR A 269 -18.72 -5.19 -20.53
C THR A 269 -19.76 -4.08 -20.48
N ASP A 270 -19.63 -3.18 -19.51
CA ASP A 270 -20.53 -2.04 -19.28
C ASP A 270 -19.77 -0.76 -18.86
N VAL A 271 -20.47 0.36 -18.94
CA VAL A 271 -19.91 1.68 -18.61
C VAL A 271 -19.50 1.76 -17.13
N ARG A 272 -20.22 1.08 -16.24
CA ARG A 272 -19.94 1.09 -14.80
C ARG A 272 -18.63 0.37 -14.48
N SER A 273 -18.42 -0.82 -15.04
CA SER A 273 -17.19 -1.60 -14.84
C SER A 273 -15.97 -0.90 -15.44
N PHE A 274 -16.15 -0.13 -16.54
CA PHE A 274 -15.08 0.69 -17.10
C PHE A 274 -14.65 1.85 -16.19
N PHE A 275 -15.60 2.57 -15.59
CA PHE A 275 -15.29 3.72 -14.76
C PHE A 275 -14.99 3.37 -13.29
N ALA A 276 -15.34 2.18 -12.81
CA ALA A 276 -15.11 1.78 -11.41
C ALA A 276 -13.65 1.94 -10.94
N PRO A 277 -12.62 1.44 -11.67
CA PRO A 277 -11.23 1.63 -11.25
C PRO A 277 -10.77 3.08 -11.29
N VAL A 278 -11.31 3.90 -12.23
CA VAL A 278 -11.03 5.35 -12.27
C VAL A 278 -11.69 6.06 -11.09
N ALA A 279 -12.90 5.67 -10.72
CA ALA A 279 -13.59 6.21 -9.54
C ALA A 279 -12.83 5.87 -8.25
N LEU A 280 -12.30 4.65 -8.11
CA LEU A 280 -11.45 4.26 -6.99
C LEU A 280 -10.16 5.09 -6.95
N LEU A 281 -9.49 5.27 -8.09
CA LEU A 281 -8.32 6.13 -8.21
C LEU A 281 -8.64 7.57 -7.78
N ALA A 282 -9.75 8.14 -8.27
CA ALA A 282 -10.15 9.51 -7.93
C ALA A 282 -10.57 9.66 -6.45
N ARG A 283 -11.20 8.63 -5.88
CA ARG A 283 -11.66 8.64 -4.48
C ARG A 283 -10.51 8.52 -3.50
N TYR A 284 -9.57 7.60 -3.75
CA TYR A 284 -8.52 7.29 -2.78
C TYR A 284 -7.19 7.98 -3.09
N GLU A 285 -6.86 8.19 -4.36
CA GLU A 285 -5.58 8.76 -4.78
C GLU A 285 -5.77 10.14 -5.45
N LEU A 286 -6.53 11.04 -4.80
CA LEU A 286 -6.84 12.36 -5.33
C LEU A 286 -5.59 13.18 -5.68
N ALA A 287 -4.51 13.02 -4.90
CA ALA A 287 -3.23 13.66 -5.19
C ALA A 287 -2.59 13.12 -6.48
N ALA A 288 -2.70 11.82 -6.76
CA ALA A 288 -2.21 11.22 -8.01
C ALA A 288 -3.01 11.71 -9.22
N VAL A 289 -4.32 11.92 -9.05
CA VAL A 289 -5.17 12.45 -10.12
C VAL A 289 -4.89 13.93 -10.36
N THR A 290 -4.90 14.77 -9.34
CA THR A 290 -4.84 16.24 -9.49
C THR A 290 -3.41 16.73 -9.74
N LEU A 291 -2.48 16.47 -8.80
CA LEU A 291 -1.07 16.84 -8.99
C LEU A 291 -0.43 16.00 -10.08
N GLY A 292 -0.78 14.70 -10.19
CA GLY A 292 -0.29 13.81 -11.23
C GLY A 292 -0.69 14.27 -12.63
N ALA A 293 -1.93 14.71 -12.84
CA ALA A 293 -2.36 15.29 -14.12
C ALA A 293 -1.61 16.59 -14.46
N GLY A 294 -1.43 17.49 -13.48
CA GLY A 294 -0.62 18.70 -13.67
C GLY A 294 0.84 18.39 -14.02
N ALA A 295 1.43 17.44 -13.30
CA ALA A 295 2.79 16.98 -13.55
C ALA A 295 2.92 16.25 -14.91
N LEU A 296 1.88 15.52 -15.33
CA LEU A 296 1.80 14.88 -16.66
C LEU A 296 1.86 15.92 -17.77
N VAL A 297 1.02 16.96 -17.71
CA VAL A 297 1.03 18.08 -18.68
C VAL A 297 2.40 18.75 -18.69
N TRP A 298 2.97 19.04 -17.52
CA TRP A 298 4.32 19.60 -17.41
C TRP A 298 5.37 18.68 -18.04
N GLY A 299 5.31 17.36 -17.77
CA GLY A 299 6.26 16.35 -18.25
C GLY A 299 6.22 16.16 -19.77
N LEU A 300 5.02 16.27 -20.39
CA LEU A 300 4.85 16.20 -21.84
C LEU A 300 5.59 17.33 -22.57
N TRP A 301 5.64 18.52 -21.97
CA TRP A 301 6.31 19.70 -22.57
C TRP A 301 7.82 19.72 -22.32
N ARG A 302 8.34 18.81 -21.51
CA ARG A 302 9.77 18.77 -21.18
C ARG A 302 10.55 17.76 -22.02
N ALA A 303 11.74 18.18 -22.45
CA ALA A 303 12.64 17.33 -23.24
C ALA A 303 13.51 16.39 -22.40
N TYR A 304 13.44 16.47 -21.07
CA TYR A 304 14.29 15.66 -20.18
C TYR A 304 13.90 14.18 -20.19
N PRO A 305 14.88 13.26 -20.15
CA PRO A 305 14.63 11.83 -20.30
C PRO A 305 13.83 11.22 -19.15
N LEU A 306 14.09 11.62 -17.89
CA LEU A 306 13.41 11.06 -16.73
C LEU A 306 11.93 11.46 -16.67
N PRO A 307 11.52 12.74 -16.79
CA PRO A 307 10.10 13.08 -16.87
C PRO A 307 9.36 12.38 -18.02
N ARG A 308 9.95 12.25 -19.20
CA ARG A 308 9.34 11.51 -20.32
C ARG A 308 9.14 10.04 -20.03
N PHE A 309 10.10 9.41 -19.36
CA PHE A 309 9.97 8.02 -18.90
C PHE A 309 8.81 7.88 -17.91
N LEU A 310 8.73 8.78 -16.91
CA LEU A 310 7.68 8.77 -15.90
C LEU A 310 6.29 9.03 -16.51
N VAL A 311 6.19 9.91 -17.52
CA VAL A 311 4.96 10.13 -18.30
C VAL A 311 4.51 8.85 -19.00
N ALA A 312 5.43 8.17 -19.69
CA ALA A 312 5.14 6.92 -20.36
C ALA A 312 4.75 5.81 -19.37
N TRP A 313 5.42 5.75 -18.21
CA TRP A 313 5.09 4.81 -17.14
C TRP A 313 3.70 5.09 -16.55
N TYR A 314 3.38 6.35 -16.25
CA TYR A 314 2.07 6.76 -15.76
C TYR A 314 0.96 6.40 -16.76
N ALA A 315 1.16 6.70 -18.05
CA ALA A 315 0.20 6.34 -19.10
C ALA A 315 0.02 4.82 -19.24
N ALA A 316 1.11 4.04 -19.20
CA ALA A 316 1.05 2.58 -19.27
C ALA A 316 0.32 1.99 -18.04
N ALA A 317 0.56 2.53 -16.85
CA ALA A 317 -0.13 2.12 -15.63
C ALA A 317 -1.64 2.42 -15.68
N LEU A 318 -2.05 3.58 -16.24
CA LEU A 318 -3.47 3.90 -16.47
C LEU A 318 -4.13 2.93 -17.44
N VAL A 319 -3.44 2.57 -18.53
CA VAL A 319 -3.96 1.58 -19.48
C VAL A 319 -4.17 0.22 -18.82
N LEU A 320 -3.20 -0.22 -17.98
CA LEU A 320 -3.31 -1.49 -17.26
C LEU A 320 -4.40 -1.46 -16.19
N LEU A 321 -4.60 -0.33 -15.50
CA LEU A 321 -5.70 -0.18 -14.56
C LEU A 321 -7.07 -0.40 -15.24
N LEU A 322 -7.23 0.11 -16.46
CA LEU A 322 -8.46 -0.08 -17.25
C LEU A 322 -8.58 -1.47 -17.85
N ALA A 323 -7.46 -2.11 -18.20
CA ALA A 323 -7.42 -3.45 -18.78
C ALA A 323 -7.62 -4.58 -17.74
N GLN A 324 -7.49 -4.27 -16.44
CA GLN A 324 -7.62 -5.22 -15.33
C GLN A 324 -8.59 -4.67 -14.25
N PRO A 325 -9.88 -4.49 -14.57
CA PRO A 325 -10.83 -3.80 -13.69
C PRO A 325 -11.08 -4.50 -12.35
N GLY A 326 -10.82 -5.81 -12.25
CA GLY A 326 -10.94 -6.58 -11.01
C GLY A 326 -9.75 -6.41 -10.04
N GLN A 327 -8.64 -5.82 -10.49
CA GLN A 327 -7.41 -5.69 -9.69
C GLN A 327 -7.35 -4.30 -9.03
N THR A 328 -8.03 -4.14 -7.91
CA THR A 328 -8.11 -2.83 -7.20
C THR A 328 -6.75 -2.33 -6.70
N ALA A 329 -5.82 -3.23 -6.38
CA ALA A 329 -4.45 -2.90 -6.00
C ALA A 329 -3.67 -2.16 -7.12
N ASN A 330 -4.05 -2.33 -8.40
CA ASN A 330 -3.42 -1.63 -9.53
C ASN A 330 -3.52 -0.10 -9.45
N VAL A 331 -4.41 0.45 -8.63
CA VAL A 331 -4.47 1.89 -8.34
C VAL A 331 -3.12 2.42 -7.84
N VAL A 332 -2.38 1.65 -7.04
CA VAL A 332 -1.06 2.07 -6.55
C VAL A 332 -0.01 2.12 -7.66
N LEU A 333 -0.15 1.29 -8.70
CA LEU A 333 0.75 1.33 -9.87
C LEU A 333 0.63 2.62 -10.68
N VAL A 334 -0.55 3.26 -10.64
CA VAL A 334 -0.79 4.59 -11.22
C VAL A 334 -0.25 5.68 -10.29
N ALA A 335 -0.49 5.56 -8.99
CA ALA A 335 -0.05 6.53 -8.00
C ALA A 335 1.49 6.65 -7.93
N LEU A 336 2.22 5.53 -8.04
CA LEU A 336 3.69 5.52 -7.94
C LEU A 336 4.37 6.41 -9.00
N PRO A 337 4.20 6.22 -10.32
CA PRO A 337 4.81 7.10 -11.31
C PRO A 337 4.24 8.53 -11.27
N ALA A 338 2.98 8.72 -10.89
CA ALA A 338 2.39 10.04 -10.69
C ALA A 338 3.15 10.81 -9.60
N TYR A 339 3.39 10.20 -8.45
CA TYR A 339 4.10 10.84 -7.33
C TYR A 339 5.58 11.10 -7.62
N LEU A 340 6.24 10.21 -8.35
CA LEU A 340 7.58 10.44 -8.85
C LEU A 340 7.63 11.62 -9.83
N LEU A 341 6.64 11.74 -10.70
CA LEU A 341 6.53 12.82 -11.66
C LEU A 341 6.23 14.17 -10.97
N VAL A 342 5.34 14.17 -9.97
CA VAL A 342 5.09 15.32 -9.09
C VAL A 342 6.38 15.73 -8.37
N GLY A 343 7.15 14.77 -7.89
CA GLY A 343 8.46 15.01 -7.28
C GLY A 343 9.42 15.72 -8.25
N GLN A 344 9.49 15.28 -9.52
CA GLN A 344 10.31 15.93 -10.54
C GLN A 344 9.82 17.35 -10.87
N TRP A 345 8.51 17.55 -10.87
CA TRP A 345 7.90 18.85 -11.07
C TRP A 345 8.24 19.80 -9.92
N LEU A 346 8.12 19.33 -8.68
CA LEU A 346 8.50 20.09 -7.50
C LEU A 346 10.00 20.41 -7.48
N GLN A 347 10.87 19.43 -7.77
CA GLN A 347 12.31 19.64 -7.90
C GLN A 347 12.64 20.73 -8.92
N HIS A 348 11.92 20.77 -10.03
CA HIS A 348 12.08 21.81 -11.03
C HIS A 348 11.61 23.18 -10.53
N ALA A 349 10.48 23.23 -9.84
CA ALA A 349 9.94 24.47 -9.26
C ALA A 349 10.90 25.08 -8.23
N PHE A 350 11.53 24.25 -7.40
CA PHE A 350 12.45 24.68 -6.34
C PHE A 350 13.92 24.78 -6.78
N ARG A 351 14.20 24.90 -8.07
CA ARG A 351 15.55 25.27 -8.55
C ARG A 351 15.97 26.65 -8.08
N GLN A 352 15.02 27.56 -7.95
CA GLN A 352 15.21 28.86 -7.31
C GLN A 352 14.80 28.76 -5.83
N PRO A 353 15.54 29.37 -4.91
CA PRO A 353 15.19 29.35 -3.48
C PRO A 353 13.83 30.03 -3.26
N PRO A 354 12.99 29.52 -2.35
CA PRO A 354 11.70 30.13 -2.03
C PRO A 354 11.90 31.48 -1.35
N GLY A 355 11.18 32.48 -1.80
CA GLY A 355 11.18 33.84 -1.22
C GLY A 355 9.95 34.11 -0.34
N GLU A 356 9.81 35.35 0.12
CA GLU A 356 8.68 35.78 0.95
C GLU A 356 7.33 35.57 0.26
N ALA A 357 7.24 35.85 -1.05
CA ALA A 357 6.04 35.62 -1.85
C ALA A 357 5.61 34.15 -1.86
N THR A 358 6.57 33.20 -1.89
CA THR A 358 6.31 31.78 -1.81
C THR A 358 5.67 31.39 -0.47
N TRP A 359 6.28 31.82 0.64
CA TRP A 359 5.81 31.48 1.97
C TRP A 359 4.52 32.19 2.34
N GLY A 360 4.36 33.46 1.94
CA GLY A 360 3.12 34.21 2.15
C GLY A 360 1.94 33.56 1.44
N LEU A 361 2.11 33.21 0.15
CA LEU A 361 1.06 32.56 -0.61
C LEU A 361 0.79 31.12 -0.10
N PHE A 362 1.82 30.37 0.24
CA PHE A 362 1.67 29.05 0.86
C PHE A 362 0.81 29.11 2.12
N ALA A 363 1.15 29.98 3.07
CA ALA A 363 0.39 30.13 4.31
C ALA A 363 -1.07 30.56 4.06
N PHE A 364 -1.28 31.52 3.17
CA PHE A 364 -2.60 31.97 2.77
C PHE A 364 -3.45 30.83 2.18
N LEU A 365 -2.91 30.10 1.21
CA LEU A 365 -3.62 28.99 0.56
C LEU A 365 -3.86 27.82 1.51
N LEU A 366 -2.93 27.54 2.44
CA LEU A 366 -3.12 26.53 3.46
C LEU A 366 -4.30 26.88 4.38
N LEU A 367 -4.35 28.10 4.89
CA LEU A 367 -5.45 28.57 5.75
C LEU A 367 -6.79 28.58 4.99
N THR A 368 -6.78 29.06 3.75
CA THR A 368 -7.97 29.06 2.88
C THR A 368 -8.42 27.64 2.58
N GLY A 369 -7.51 26.70 2.28
CA GLY A 369 -7.81 25.30 2.04
C GLY A 369 -8.42 24.61 3.26
N VAL A 370 -7.92 24.89 4.46
CA VAL A 370 -8.52 24.40 5.72
C VAL A 370 -9.91 24.97 5.89
N ALA A 371 -10.13 26.27 5.63
CA ALA A 371 -11.45 26.89 5.70
C ALA A 371 -12.43 26.28 4.69
N VAL A 372 -11.97 26.04 3.46
CA VAL A 372 -12.74 25.35 2.39
C VAL A 372 -13.14 23.94 2.84
N TYR A 373 -12.22 23.19 3.44
CA TYR A 373 -12.49 21.83 3.91
C TYR A 373 -13.61 21.81 4.97
N PHE A 374 -13.47 22.59 6.04
CA PHE A 374 -14.48 22.60 7.11
C PHE A 374 -15.85 23.11 6.64
N ASN A 375 -15.86 24.15 5.82
CA ASN A 375 -17.14 24.67 5.28
C ASN A 375 -17.73 23.73 4.23
N GLY A 376 -16.88 23.02 3.44
CA GLY A 376 -17.30 22.03 2.48
C GLY A 376 -17.95 20.81 3.14
N VAL A 377 -17.37 20.29 4.21
CA VAL A 377 -17.97 19.19 5.00
C VAL A 377 -19.35 19.60 5.53
N ARG A 378 -19.45 20.81 6.09
CA ARG A 378 -20.73 21.33 6.61
C ARG A 378 -21.74 21.56 5.49
N PHE A 379 -21.33 22.08 4.34
CA PHE A 379 -22.17 22.23 3.17
C PHE A 379 -22.76 20.90 2.70
N VAL A 380 -21.90 19.87 2.52
CA VAL A 380 -22.35 18.54 2.09
C VAL A 380 -23.32 17.92 3.09
N ARG A 381 -23.08 18.09 4.38
CA ARG A 381 -23.97 17.59 5.43
C ARG A 381 -25.35 18.25 5.36
N LEU A 382 -25.43 19.59 5.27
CA LEU A 382 -26.70 20.32 5.16
C LEU A 382 -27.46 19.92 3.89
N VAL A 383 -26.78 19.75 2.76
CA VAL A 383 -27.40 19.25 1.52
C VAL A 383 -27.97 17.84 1.70
N ALA A 384 -27.24 16.96 2.39
CA ALA A 384 -27.69 15.59 2.67
C ALA A 384 -28.90 15.56 3.62
N GLU A 385 -28.96 16.48 4.60
CA GLU A 385 -30.05 16.66 5.53
C GLU A 385 -31.22 17.46 4.94
N GLN A 386 -31.14 17.89 3.66
CA GLN A 386 -32.11 18.72 2.93
C GLN A 386 -32.34 20.09 3.58
N GLU A 387 -31.36 20.60 4.30
CA GLU A 387 -31.41 21.94 4.93
C GLU A 387 -30.85 23.02 3.98
N ASP A 388 -31.11 24.30 4.33
CA ASP A 388 -30.63 25.44 3.52
C ASP A 388 -29.11 25.60 3.62
N ALA A 389 -28.42 25.19 2.57
CA ALA A 389 -26.96 25.24 2.44
C ALA A 389 -26.47 26.48 1.66
N ARG A 390 -27.35 27.43 1.24
CA ARG A 390 -26.96 28.53 0.33
C ARG A 390 -25.89 29.43 0.93
N GLY A 391 -25.96 29.73 2.24
CA GLY A 391 -24.94 30.54 2.90
C GLY A 391 -23.54 29.93 2.83
N PHE A 392 -23.44 28.60 3.03
CA PHE A 392 -22.16 27.87 2.93
C PHE A 392 -21.68 27.75 1.48
N ALA A 393 -22.59 27.59 0.51
CA ALA A 393 -22.25 27.60 -0.92
C ALA A 393 -21.62 28.94 -1.33
N LEU A 394 -22.22 30.06 -0.91
CA LEU A 394 -21.70 31.41 -1.17
C LEU A 394 -20.33 31.61 -0.49
N LEU A 395 -20.18 31.17 0.76
CA LEU A 395 -18.90 31.26 1.48
C LEU A 395 -17.80 30.45 0.77
N LEU A 396 -18.10 29.23 0.34
CA LEU A 396 -17.15 28.40 -0.42
C LEU A 396 -16.75 29.06 -1.74
N ALA A 397 -17.73 29.59 -2.48
CA ALA A 397 -17.48 30.33 -3.72
C ALA A 397 -16.59 31.56 -3.47
N LEU A 398 -16.83 32.31 -2.40
CA LEU A 398 -16.02 33.46 -2.02
C LEU A 398 -14.58 33.07 -1.65
N LEU A 399 -14.40 32.01 -0.85
CA LEU A 399 -13.08 31.50 -0.46
C LEU A 399 -12.26 31.05 -1.69
N LEU A 400 -12.90 30.31 -2.61
CA LEU A 400 -12.27 29.87 -3.86
C LEU A 400 -11.94 31.05 -4.79
N ALA A 401 -12.84 32.03 -4.92
CA ALA A 401 -12.60 33.24 -5.69
C ALA A 401 -11.44 34.06 -5.09
N MET A 402 -11.39 34.20 -3.77
CA MET A 402 -10.32 34.88 -3.06
C MET A 402 -8.96 34.18 -3.29
N ALA A 403 -8.92 32.83 -3.20
CA ALA A 403 -7.74 32.05 -3.49
C ALA A 403 -7.28 32.26 -4.94
N PHE A 404 -8.20 32.19 -5.90
CA PHE A 404 -7.92 32.39 -7.31
C PHE A 404 -7.36 33.80 -7.60
N VAL A 405 -8.01 34.85 -7.08
CA VAL A 405 -7.55 36.24 -7.25
C VAL A 405 -6.16 36.43 -6.64
N THR A 406 -5.94 35.92 -5.42
CA THR A 406 -4.64 36.08 -4.74
C THR A 406 -3.51 35.37 -5.49
N VAL A 407 -3.75 34.14 -5.98
CA VAL A 407 -2.75 33.42 -6.81
C VAL A 407 -2.40 34.23 -8.07
N ASN A 408 -3.41 34.77 -8.79
CA ASN A 408 -3.17 35.55 -10.00
C ASN A 408 -2.47 36.89 -9.69
N LEU A 409 -2.82 37.54 -8.59
CA LEU A 409 -2.17 38.79 -8.18
C LEU A 409 -0.68 38.56 -7.86
N VAL A 410 -0.37 37.53 -7.06
CA VAL A 410 1.02 37.18 -6.73
C VAL A 410 1.77 36.70 -7.98
N HIS A 411 1.09 35.98 -8.89
CA HIS A 411 1.67 35.56 -10.16
C HIS A 411 2.08 36.77 -11.04
N GLY A 412 1.26 37.81 -11.07
CA GLY A 412 1.58 39.04 -11.79
C GLY A 412 2.81 39.79 -11.23
N TRP A 413 3.07 39.67 -9.91
CA TRP A 413 4.23 40.31 -9.28
C TRP A 413 5.47 39.41 -9.25
N HIS A 414 5.30 38.12 -8.95
CA HIS A 414 6.39 37.16 -8.79
C HIS A 414 5.96 35.75 -9.19
N ALA A 415 5.92 35.46 -10.49
CA ALA A 415 5.45 34.19 -11.02
C ALA A 415 6.11 32.93 -10.42
N PRO A 416 7.45 32.88 -10.21
CA PRO A 416 8.07 31.72 -9.58
C PRO A 416 7.58 31.48 -8.15
N GLY A 417 7.44 32.53 -7.34
CA GLY A 417 6.94 32.44 -5.97
C GLY A 417 5.48 32.02 -5.91
N ALA A 418 4.64 32.54 -6.81
CA ALA A 418 3.24 32.12 -6.91
C ALA A 418 3.13 30.63 -7.23
N PHE A 419 3.91 30.16 -8.19
CA PHE A 419 3.92 28.74 -8.59
C PHE A 419 4.41 27.83 -7.45
N GLN A 420 5.54 28.17 -6.81
CA GLN A 420 6.09 27.40 -5.68
C GLN A 420 5.12 27.34 -4.50
N GLY A 421 4.56 28.50 -4.09
CA GLY A 421 3.62 28.59 -2.98
C GLY A 421 2.35 27.78 -3.22
N THR A 422 1.78 27.87 -4.43
CA THR A 422 0.59 27.10 -4.81
C THR A 422 0.87 25.60 -4.84
N LEU A 423 1.98 25.19 -5.45
CA LEU A 423 2.33 23.77 -5.57
C LEU A 423 2.59 23.15 -4.19
N LEU A 424 3.28 23.88 -3.29
CA LEU A 424 3.54 23.43 -1.93
C LEU A 424 2.24 23.34 -1.09
N ALA A 425 1.35 24.32 -1.22
CA ALA A 425 0.06 24.31 -0.54
C ALA A 425 -0.79 23.12 -1.00
N LEU A 426 -0.89 22.87 -2.30
CA LEU A 426 -1.59 21.70 -2.84
C LEU A 426 -0.97 20.39 -2.38
N LEU A 427 0.37 20.29 -2.35
CA LEU A 427 1.07 19.10 -1.86
C LEU A 427 0.69 18.78 -0.41
N VAL A 428 0.69 19.79 0.47
CA VAL A 428 0.35 19.61 1.90
C VAL A 428 -1.14 19.32 2.10
N LEU A 429 -2.03 20.06 1.42
CA LEU A 429 -3.48 19.87 1.54
C LEU A 429 -3.93 18.50 1.03
N LEU A 430 -3.43 18.08 -0.14
CA LEU A 430 -3.74 16.77 -0.70
C LEU A 430 -3.04 15.64 0.07
N GLY A 431 -1.86 15.90 0.63
CA GLY A 431 -1.20 14.97 1.55
C GLY A 431 -2.00 14.78 2.84
N ALA A 432 -2.55 15.87 3.41
CA ALA A 432 -3.43 15.79 4.58
C ALA A 432 -4.74 15.05 4.26
N TYR A 433 -5.31 15.28 3.07
CA TYR A 433 -6.45 14.50 2.57
C TYR A 433 -6.09 13.01 2.45
N GLY A 434 -4.96 12.67 1.82
CA GLY A 434 -4.48 11.30 1.69
C GLY A 434 -4.27 10.63 3.05
N TRP A 435 -3.64 11.34 4.00
CA TRP A 435 -3.50 10.87 5.40
C TRP A 435 -4.86 10.58 6.03
N SER A 436 -5.79 11.52 5.98
CA SER A 436 -7.12 11.37 6.59
C SER A 436 -7.90 10.22 5.96
N THR A 437 -7.92 10.15 4.63
CA THR A 437 -8.60 9.08 3.88
C THR A 437 -7.94 7.72 4.12
N GLY A 438 -6.60 7.66 4.11
CA GLY A 438 -5.85 6.44 4.37
C GLY A 438 -6.04 5.95 5.80
N TRP A 439 -6.05 6.87 6.78
CA TRP A 439 -6.33 6.53 8.17
C TRP A 439 -7.74 5.97 8.34
N TRP A 440 -8.74 6.65 7.76
CA TRP A 440 -10.13 6.17 7.78
C TRP A 440 -10.24 4.79 7.11
N LEU A 441 -9.65 4.63 5.93
CA LEU A 441 -9.68 3.39 5.16
C LEU A 441 -9.06 2.21 5.93
N THR A 442 -7.93 2.43 6.59
CA THR A 442 -7.15 1.37 7.23
C THR A 442 -7.58 1.06 8.67
N HIS A 443 -8.35 1.96 9.34
CA HIS A 443 -8.71 1.78 10.74
C HIS A 443 -10.22 1.71 11.00
N ARG A 444 -11.06 2.16 10.06
CA ARG A 444 -12.52 2.22 10.27
C ARG A 444 -13.33 1.59 9.16
N ALA A 445 -12.84 1.65 7.92
CA ALA A 445 -13.63 1.29 6.75
C ALA A 445 -13.16 0.01 6.05
N ALA A 446 -12.21 -0.70 6.62
CA ALA A 446 -11.73 -1.94 6.00
C ALA A 446 -12.82 -3.02 5.94
N ASN A 447 -13.79 -2.97 6.87
CA ASN A 447 -14.96 -3.86 6.91
C ASN A 447 -16.19 -3.27 6.19
N ASP A 448 -16.10 -2.08 5.57
CA ASP A 448 -17.21 -1.49 4.83
C ASP A 448 -17.15 -1.93 3.35
N PRO A 449 -18.11 -2.74 2.88
CA PRO A 449 -18.17 -3.19 1.49
C PRO A 449 -18.32 -2.04 0.47
N ARG A 450 -18.77 -0.86 0.93
CA ARG A 450 -18.89 0.34 0.09
C ARG A 450 -17.53 0.93 -0.33
N THR A 451 -16.43 0.45 0.26
CA THR A 451 -15.08 0.87 -0.13
C THR A 451 -14.69 0.38 -1.53
N GLY A 452 -15.28 -0.72 -2.00
CA GLY A 452 -14.94 -1.37 -3.27
C GLY A 452 -13.56 -2.05 -3.27
N LEU A 453 -12.95 -2.25 -2.07
CA LEU A 453 -11.58 -2.76 -1.94
C LEU A 453 -11.51 -4.22 -1.45
N GLY A 454 -12.59 -4.96 -1.55
CA GLY A 454 -12.62 -6.40 -1.24
C GLY A 454 -13.79 -6.81 -0.33
N GLN A 455 -13.86 -8.10 -0.03
CA GLN A 455 -14.81 -8.66 0.95
C GLN A 455 -14.16 -8.57 2.33
N ALA A 456 -14.81 -7.91 3.25
CA ALA A 456 -14.31 -7.75 4.61
C ALA A 456 -14.90 -8.82 5.53
N THR A 457 -14.06 -9.42 6.36
CA THR A 457 -14.48 -10.26 7.48
C THR A 457 -15.06 -9.35 8.57
N ASP A 458 -16.20 -9.72 9.16
CA ASP A 458 -16.81 -8.95 10.23
C ASP A 458 -16.06 -9.14 11.56
N ASP A 459 -16.13 -8.14 12.45
CA ASP A 459 -15.55 -8.22 13.79
C ASP A 459 -16.20 -9.30 14.67
N ASP A 460 -17.42 -9.72 14.34
CA ASP A 460 -18.15 -10.79 15.01
C ASP A 460 -17.41 -12.14 15.00
N VAL A 461 -16.48 -12.36 14.05
CA VAL A 461 -15.64 -13.57 14.06
C VAL A 461 -14.76 -13.66 15.32
N ARG A 462 -14.30 -12.52 15.85
CA ARG A 462 -13.54 -12.49 17.12
C ARG A 462 -14.43 -12.74 18.32
N LEU A 463 -15.63 -12.14 18.30
CA LEU A 463 -16.64 -12.39 19.31
C LEU A 463 -17.01 -13.88 19.37
N LEU A 464 -17.16 -14.53 18.21
CA LEU A 464 -17.37 -15.97 18.12
C LEU A 464 -16.27 -16.75 18.86
N VAL A 465 -15.00 -16.41 18.61
CA VAL A 465 -13.86 -17.11 19.26
C VAL A 465 -13.84 -16.88 20.77
N GLU A 466 -14.13 -15.65 21.24
CA GLU A 466 -14.21 -15.34 22.66
C GLU A 466 -15.33 -16.13 23.34
N MET A 467 -16.50 -16.25 22.70
CA MET A 467 -17.61 -17.04 23.20
C MET A 467 -17.28 -18.54 23.25
N LEU A 468 -16.61 -19.07 22.23
CA LEU A 468 -16.18 -20.47 22.21
C LEU A 468 -15.15 -20.76 23.32
N HIS A 469 -14.26 -19.83 23.61
CA HIS A 469 -13.34 -19.92 24.75
C HIS A 469 -14.09 -19.96 26.10
N GLU A 470 -15.10 -19.10 26.25
CA GLU A 470 -15.91 -19.06 27.48
C GLU A 470 -16.70 -20.39 27.67
N ILE A 471 -17.30 -20.89 26.58
CA ILE A 471 -17.99 -22.21 26.62
C ILE A 471 -17.02 -23.33 26.96
N SER A 472 -15.83 -23.34 26.37
CA SER A 472 -14.80 -24.34 26.68
C SER A 472 -14.41 -24.33 28.16
N TYR A 473 -14.23 -23.12 28.71
CA TYR A 473 -13.91 -22.95 30.13
C TYR A 473 -15.03 -23.41 31.05
N GLN A 474 -16.30 -23.09 30.73
CA GLN A 474 -17.47 -23.49 31.53
C GLN A 474 -17.76 -25.00 31.48
N THR A 475 -17.42 -25.67 30.39
CA THR A 475 -17.59 -27.12 30.23
C THR A 475 -16.48 -27.92 30.91
N GLY A 476 -15.52 -27.27 31.58
CA GLY A 476 -14.40 -27.90 32.27
C GLY A 476 -13.36 -28.55 31.35
N SER A 477 -13.41 -28.21 30.05
CA SER A 477 -12.41 -28.58 29.04
C SER A 477 -11.17 -27.70 29.16
N GLU A 478 -10.02 -28.17 28.66
CA GLU A 478 -8.89 -27.27 28.42
C GLU A 478 -9.28 -26.18 27.44
N ARG A 479 -8.64 -25.01 27.52
CA ARG A 479 -9.02 -23.77 26.80
C ARG A 479 -9.33 -23.95 25.29
N TYR A 480 -8.77 -24.98 24.65
CA TYR A 480 -8.88 -25.21 23.21
C TYR A 480 -9.40 -26.61 22.85
N ASP A 481 -9.93 -27.35 23.82
CA ASP A 481 -10.34 -28.77 23.64
C ASP A 481 -11.86 -28.93 23.54
N LEU A 482 -12.53 -27.95 22.91
CA LEU A 482 -13.97 -27.95 22.67
C LEU A 482 -14.29 -28.71 21.39
N PRO A 483 -15.10 -29.79 21.42
CA PRO A 483 -15.61 -30.47 20.22
C PRO A 483 -16.53 -29.52 19.44
N LEU A 484 -16.11 -29.14 18.23
CA LEU A 484 -16.72 -28.12 17.42
C LEU A 484 -16.95 -28.64 16.00
N LEU A 485 -18.17 -28.47 15.48
CA LEU A 485 -18.49 -28.78 14.10
C LEU A 485 -18.89 -27.49 13.39
N SER A 486 -18.24 -27.19 12.25
CA SER A 486 -18.58 -26.07 11.42
C SER A 486 -19.06 -26.52 10.03
N ALA A 487 -20.29 -26.14 9.67
CA ALA A 487 -20.83 -26.25 8.30
C ALA A 487 -20.43 -25.06 7.43
N VAL A 488 -19.67 -24.11 7.97
CA VAL A 488 -19.06 -22.98 7.25
C VAL A 488 -17.56 -23.23 7.20
N ASP A 489 -17.05 -23.37 5.99
CA ASP A 489 -15.62 -23.62 5.75
C ASP A 489 -15.05 -22.47 4.92
N THR A 490 -14.45 -21.48 5.62
CA THR A 490 -13.77 -20.34 5.01
C THR A 490 -12.37 -20.19 5.58
N PRO A 491 -11.41 -19.65 4.80
CA PRO A 491 -10.05 -19.39 5.28
C PRO A 491 -10.01 -18.53 6.53
N ALA A 492 -10.85 -17.49 6.62
CA ALA A 492 -10.92 -16.64 7.80
C ALA A 492 -11.36 -17.45 9.03
N LEU A 493 -12.44 -18.22 8.92
CA LEU A 493 -12.92 -19.03 10.04
C LEU A 493 -11.88 -20.08 10.48
N ARG A 494 -11.21 -20.73 9.52
CA ARG A 494 -10.10 -21.66 9.83
C ARG A 494 -8.95 -20.97 10.57
N TRP A 495 -8.61 -19.73 10.19
CA TRP A 495 -7.57 -18.95 10.88
C TRP A 495 -7.94 -18.66 12.33
N TYR A 496 -9.16 -18.24 12.57
CA TYR A 496 -9.62 -17.88 13.92
C TYR A 496 -9.87 -19.11 14.83
N LEU A 497 -10.23 -20.23 14.24
CA LEU A 497 -10.41 -21.51 14.96
C LEU A 497 -9.14 -22.38 15.03
N ARG A 498 -8.00 -21.94 14.46
CA ARG A 498 -6.77 -22.74 14.34
C ARG A 498 -6.18 -23.28 15.64
N GLN A 499 -6.56 -22.70 16.78
CA GLN A 499 -6.08 -23.11 18.11
C GLN A 499 -6.93 -24.19 18.72
N PHE A 500 -8.17 -24.37 18.27
CA PHE A 500 -9.05 -25.45 18.80
C PHE A 500 -8.65 -26.79 18.20
N ASN A 501 -8.41 -27.77 19.08
CA ASN A 501 -7.87 -29.09 18.70
C ASN A 501 -8.91 -30.01 18.04
N ALA A 502 -10.21 -29.81 18.35
CA ALA A 502 -11.30 -30.72 17.99
C ALA A 502 -12.30 -30.08 17.00
N VAL A 503 -11.81 -29.28 16.05
CA VAL A 503 -12.67 -28.65 15.02
C VAL A 503 -12.83 -29.58 13.83
N GLN A 504 -14.07 -29.85 13.46
CA GLN A 504 -14.43 -30.56 12.23
C GLN A 504 -15.12 -29.58 11.25
N PHE A 505 -14.62 -29.51 10.03
CA PHE A 505 -15.27 -28.74 8.95
C PHE A 505 -16.00 -29.70 8.03
N GLY A 506 -17.26 -29.39 7.71
CA GLY A 506 -18.08 -30.17 6.79
C GLY A 506 -19.06 -29.28 6.04
N GLU A 507 -19.59 -29.74 4.90
CA GLU A 507 -20.60 -28.98 4.13
C GLU A 507 -21.99 -29.03 4.76
N THR A 508 -22.28 -30.07 5.54
CA THR A 508 -23.58 -30.30 6.18
C THR A 508 -23.41 -30.88 7.56
N VAL A 509 -24.38 -30.61 8.43
CA VAL A 509 -24.44 -31.20 9.76
C VAL A 509 -25.02 -32.61 9.65
N PRO A 510 -24.28 -33.69 10.04
CA PRO A 510 -24.82 -35.04 10.03
C PRO A 510 -25.98 -35.18 11.03
N PRO A 511 -27.04 -35.91 10.69
CA PRO A 511 -28.13 -36.19 11.65
C PRO A 511 -27.62 -36.97 12.86
N GLY A 512 -28.01 -36.53 14.06
CA GLY A 512 -27.57 -37.15 15.31
C GLY A 512 -26.21 -36.67 15.84
N THR A 513 -25.70 -35.54 15.32
CA THR A 513 -24.47 -34.90 15.82
C THR A 513 -24.66 -34.43 17.26
N THR A 514 -23.74 -34.82 18.17
CA THR A 514 -23.71 -34.43 19.58
C THR A 514 -22.44 -33.68 19.92
N THR A 515 -22.18 -32.58 19.23
CA THR A 515 -21.02 -31.70 19.50
C THR A 515 -21.41 -30.60 20.49
N THR A 516 -20.45 -30.10 21.26
CA THR A 516 -20.71 -29.03 22.24
C THR A 516 -21.05 -27.70 21.59
N ALA A 517 -20.47 -27.39 20.43
CA ALA A 517 -20.77 -26.20 19.66
C ALA A 517 -20.92 -26.52 18.16
N LEU A 518 -21.85 -25.81 17.51
CA LEU A 518 -22.19 -25.97 16.10
C LEU A 518 -22.24 -24.61 15.40
N ILE A 519 -21.51 -24.49 14.31
CA ILE A 519 -21.53 -23.30 13.45
C ILE A 519 -22.24 -23.68 12.15
N THR A 520 -23.38 -23.03 11.86
CA THR A 520 -24.19 -23.26 10.66
C THR A 520 -24.41 -21.97 9.87
N ARG A 521 -24.81 -22.09 8.62
CA ARG A 521 -25.26 -20.93 7.81
C ARG A 521 -26.67 -20.56 8.20
N LEU A 522 -26.98 -19.27 8.26
CA LEU A 522 -28.31 -18.76 8.58
C LEU A 522 -29.36 -19.17 7.51
N ASP A 523 -28.94 -19.26 6.25
CA ASP A 523 -29.76 -19.68 5.10
C ASP A 523 -29.73 -21.20 4.85
N GLY A 524 -29.01 -21.94 5.70
CA GLY A 524 -28.91 -23.38 5.64
C GLY A 524 -30.11 -24.10 6.32
N PRO A 525 -30.26 -25.41 6.11
CA PRO A 525 -31.27 -26.18 6.84
C PRO A 525 -30.98 -26.12 8.34
N ALA A 526 -32.01 -25.72 9.11
CA ALA A 526 -31.90 -25.71 10.55
C ALA A 526 -31.50 -27.11 11.07
N PRO A 527 -30.50 -27.22 11.96
CA PRO A 527 -30.18 -28.51 12.56
C PRO A 527 -31.41 -29.05 13.29
N SER A 528 -31.78 -30.30 13.02
CA SER A 528 -32.91 -30.98 13.64
C SER A 528 -32.62 -31.39 15.10
N VAL A 529 -32.05 -30.51 15.89
CA VAL A 529 -31.54 -30.80 17.24
C VAL A 529 -32.19 -29.81 18.20
N ASP A 530 -33.10 -30.27 19.02
CA ASP A 530 -33.91 -29.46 19.92
C ASP A 530 -33.13 -28.90 21.15
N ASP A 531 -31.85 -29.25 21.30
CA ASP A 531 -31.06 -28.97 22.50
C ASP A 531 -30.03 -27.83 22.38
N TYR A 532 -30.00 -27.09 21.27
CA TYR A 532 -29.05 -25.96 21.07
C TYR A 532 -29.75 -24.62 21.22
N SER A 533 -29.10 -23.69 21.90
CA SER A 533 -29.44 -22.25 21.84
C SER A 533 -28.55 -21.58 20.82
N GLY A 534 -29.13 -20.79 19.89
CA GLY A 534 -28.43 -20.14 18.78
C GLY A 534 -28.20 -18.66 18.99
N LEU A 535 -27.11 -18.15 18.43
CA LEU A 535 -26.81 -16.74 18.26
C LEU A 535 -26.42 -16.48 16.81
N ASP A 536 -26.99 -15.45 16.21
CA ASP A 536 -26.65 -15.04 14.85
C ASP A 536 -25.44 -14.10 14.87
N LEU A 537 -24.39 -14.44 14.09
CA LEU A 537 -23.16 -13.69 13.97
C LEU A 537 -22.85 -13.39 12.51
N GLY A 538 -22.44 -12.16 12.20
CA GLY A 538 -21.94 -11.79 10.89
C GLY A 538 -20.51 -12.25 10.68
N LEU A 539 -20.25 -13.19 9.76
CA LEU A 539 -18.88 -13.62 9.44
C LEU A 539 -18.29 -12.84 8.25
N LEU A 540 -19.12 -12.46 7.29
CA LEU A 540 -18.73 -11.76 6.08
C LEU A 540 -19.62 -10.56 5.82
N ASN A 541 -19.03 -9.41 5.60
CA ASN A 541 -19.73 -8.21 5.17
C ASN A 541 -19.89 -8.24 3.64
N VAL A 542 -21.04 -8.71 3.16
CA VAL A 542 -21.42 -8.74 1.73
C VAL A 542 -22.11 -7.42 1.41
N GLY A 543 -21.62 -6.66 0.40
CA GLY A 543 -22.22 -5.38 0.03
C GLY A 543 -23.71 -5.51 -0.33
N VAL A 544 -24.48 -4.47 0.01
CA VAL A 544 -25.96 -4.37 -0.11
C VAL A 544 -26.50 -4.75 -1.49
N GLU A 545 -25.70 -4.71 -2.55
CA GLU A 545 -26.14 -5.10 -3.91
C GLU A 545 -26.46 -6.61 -4.06
N ARG A 546 -25.95 -7.48 -3.19
CA ARG A 546 -26.32 -8.91 -3.16
C ARG A 546 -27.52 -9.20 -2.26
N ALA A 547 -27.77 -8.38 -1.26
CA ALA A 547 -28.94 -8.52 -0.40
C ALA A 547 -30.25 -8.18 -1.12
N GLU A 548 -30.23 -7.27 -2.12
CA GLU A 548 -31.39 -6.96 -2.96
C GLU A 548 -31.65 -8.00 -4.06
N GLN A 549 -30.69 -8.91 -4.34
CA GLN A 549 -30.82 -10.00 -5.30
C GLN A 549 -31.18 -11.35 -4.65
N ALA A 550 -31.22 -11.44 -3.33
CA ALA A 550 -31.80 -12.59 -2.67
C ALA A 550 -33.31 -12.60 -2.95
N PRO A 551 -33.86 -13.70 -3.52
CA PRO A 551 -35.28 -13.74 -3.83
C PRO A 551 -36.07 -13.57 -2.54
N ALA A 552 -37.00 -12.60 -2.55
CA ALA A 552 -38.03 -12.42 -1.52
C ALA A 552 -38.99 -13.62 -1.55
N SER A 553 -38.52 -14.79 -1.17
CA SER A 553 -39.31 -16.01 -1.06
C SER A 553 -38.99 -16.69 0.27
N ALA A 554 -39.48 -16.08 1.34
CA ALA A 554 -39.92 -16.75 2.58
C ALA A 554 -40.51 -15.69 3.49
N ALA A 555 -41.78 -15.33 3.27
CA ALA A 555 -42.65 -14.83 4.31
C ALA A 555 -43.55 -15.98 4.74
#